data_088b7028092281d6535932c3328aaab0
#
_entry.id   088b7028092281d6535932c3328aaab0
#
_cell.length_a   1.000
_cell.length_b   1.000
_cell.length_c   1.000
_cell.angle_alpha   90.00
_cell.angle_beta   90.00
_cell.angle_gamma   90.00
#
_symmetry.space_group_name_H-M   'P 1'
#
loop_
_entity.id
_entity.type
_entity.pdbx_description
1 polymer ?
#
loop_
_entity_poly.entity_id
_entity_poly.type
_entity_poly.pdbx_seq_one_letter_code
_entity_poly.pdbx_strand_id
1 'polypeptide(L)'
;MKYIVGGIGDFLQCVDDAQKEQVIKVYSHFLGAKSFFEGIGIKIDFSYFKDLSFLKEGHLVRSSQVQRRAFQEFSIPEKSLKFASENANNKASIIGLHPVGSKFSNNIYSSAGVPLKIIPPQILKKIINKDDYYFIFGSKEELVEYKKEIQTNNVQWIDYEDIWDSLAHVSFCRKIIAVDSSIKTMASVKKIPSIVFAGNFRDDIRDAYFLDPYVDAGVMKVFKFNDMVKQENEILKFINNN
;
A
#
# COMPACT_ATOMS: atom_id res chain seq x y z
N MET A 1 -6.23 -9.28 25.65
CA MET A 1 -6.77 -8.33 24.67
C MET A 1 -5.62 -7.89 23.79
N LYS A 2 -5.69 -8.13 22.49
CA LYS A 2 -4.66 -7.70 21.55
C LYS A 2 -4.94 -6.29 21.08
N TYR A 3 -3.87 -5.53 20.86
CA TYR A 3 -3.94 -4.15 20.38
C TYR A 3 -3.27 -4.08 19.02
N ILE A 4 -3.90 -3.40 18.07
CA ILE A 4 -3.30 -3.06 16.79
C ILE A 4 -3.06 -1.56 16.76
N VAL A 5 -1.88 -1.16 16.31
CA VAL A 5 -1.50 0.24 16.21
C VAL A 5 -0.91 0.51 14.84
N GLY A 6 -1.36 1.56 14.19
CA GLY A 6 -0.83 1.96 12.92
C GLY A 6 -1.89 2.41 11.93
N GLY A 7 -1.57 2.28 10.64
CA GLY A 7 -2.45 2.58 9.53
C GLY A 7 -2.97 1.32 8.82
N ILE A 8 -3.53 1.52 7.65
CA ILE A 8 -4.15 0.44 6.85
C ILE A 8 -3.16 -0.69 6.53
N GLY A 9 -1.90 -0.37 6.25
CA GLY A 9 -0.87 -1.36 5.98
C GLY A 9 -0.64 -2.30 7.17
N ASP A 10 -0.65 -1.75 8.39
CA ASP A 10 -0.53 -2.52 9.63
C ASP A 10 -1.77 -3.38 9.88
N PHE A 11 -2.96 -2.86 9.57
CA PHE A 11 -4.21 -3.60 9.68
C PHE A 11 -4.22 -4.82 8.77
N LEU A 12 -3.84 -4.66 7.50
CA LEU A 12 -3.74 -5.75 6.53
C LEU A 12 -2.82 -6.88 7.00
N GLN A 13 -1.75 -6.55 7.70
CA GLN A 13 -0.82 -7.52 8.27
C GLN A 13 -1.40 -8.31 9.45
N CYS A 14 -2.41 -7.77 10.11
CA CYS A 14 -2.99 -8.32 11.34
C CYS A 14 -4.39 -8.91 11.14
N VAL A 15 -4.91 -8.97 9.93
CA VAL A 15 -6.29 -9.44 9.67
C VAL A 15 -6.52 -10.84 10.18
N ASP A 16 -5.62 -11.79 9.92
CA ASP A 16 -5.76 -13.17 10.35
C ASP A 16 -5.68 -13.34 11.88
N ASP A 17 -4.87 -12.52 12.56
CA ASP A 17 -4.84 -12.47 14.03
C ASP A 17 -6.10 -11.81 14.58
N ALA A 18 -6.58 -10.77 13.91
CA ALA A 18 -7.78 -10.05 14.27
C ALA A 18 -9.04 -10.94 14.20
N GLN A 19 -9.13 -11.78 13.19
CA GLN A 19 -10.26 -12.70 13.01
C GLN A 19 -10.36 -13.78 14.10
N LYS A 20 -9.27 -14.07 14.80
CA LYS A 20 -9.23 -15.04 15.91
C LYS A 20 -9.67 -14.47 17.25
N GLU A 21 -9.75 -13.14 17.36
CA GLU A 21 -10.09 -12.44 18.58
C GLU A 21 -11.54 -11.93 18.51
N GLN A 22 -12.29 -11.99 19.61
CA GLN A 22 -13.67 -11.49 19.64
C GLN A 22 -13.77 -9.97 19.66
N VAL A 23 -12.81 -9.32 20.32
CA VAL A 23 -12.71 -7.86 20.43
C VAL A 23 -11.27 -7.43 20.30
N ILE A 24 -11.02 -6.49 19.40
CA ILE A 24 -9.69 -5.93 19.15
C ILE A 24 -9.72 -4.45 19.49
N LYS A 25 -8.68 -4.00 20.18
CA LYS A 25 -8.46 -2.59 20.41
C LYS A 25 -7.54 -2.03 19.34
N VAL A 26 -8.00 -1.00 18.65
CA VAL A 26 -7.27 -0.37 17.54
C VAL A 26 -6.95 1.07 17.88
N TYR A 27 -5.67 1.40 17.82
CA TYR A 27 -5.18 2.77 17.93
C TYR A 27 -4.69 3.23 16.57
N SER A 28 -5.30 4.26 16.00
CA SER A 28 -4.94 4.72 14.67
C SER A 28 -5.18 6.20 14.47
N HIS A 29 -4.35 6.79 13.62
CA HIS A 29 -4.59 8.10 13.03
C HIS A 29 -5.55 8.03 11.82
N PHE A 30 -5.89 6.84 11.36
CA PHE A 30 -6.81 6.62 10.25
C PHE A 30 -8.24 6.47 10.76
N LEU A 31 -9.07 7.47 10.51
CA LEU A 31 -10.47 7.51 10.97
C LEU A 31 -11.33 6.38 10.38
N GLY A 32 -10.97 5.88 9.19
CA GLY A 32 -11.64 4.75 8.54
C GLY A 32 -11.30 3.38 9.13
N ALA A 33 -10.56 3.29 10.24
CA ALA A 33 -10.21 2.01 10.87
C ALA A 33 -11.43 1.17 11.24
N LYS A 34 -12.49 1.81 11.73
CA LYS A 34 -13.73 1.13 12.08
C LYS A 34 -14.37 0.48 10.85
N SER A 35 -14.55 1.24 9.78
CA SER A 35 -15.12 0.74 8.52
C SER A 35 -14.25 -0.36 7.91
N PHE A 36 -12.92 -0.27 8.04
CA PHE A 36 -12.01 -1.32 7.58
C PHE A 36 -12.30 -2.66 8.26
N PHE A 37 -12.33 -2.70 9.58
CA PHE A 37 -12.55 -3.95 10.33
C PHE A 37 -13.98 -4.44 10.24
N GLU A 38 -14.98 -3.55 10.28
CA GLU A 38 -16.40 -3.93 10.08
C GLU A 38 -16.64 -4.52 8.68
N GLY A 39 -15.95 -4.03 7.66
CA GLY A 39 -16.02 -4.57 6.29
C GLY A 39 -15.61 -6.05 6.18
N ILE A 40 -14.79 -6.54 7.10
CA ILE A 40 -14.37 -7.94 7.20
C ILE A 40 -14.99 -8.67 8.40
N GLY A 41 -16.06 -8.12 8.97
CA GLY A 41 -16.83 -8.75 10.05
C GLY A 41 -16.19 -8.69 11.43
N ILE A 42 -15.20 -7.83 11.66
CA ILE A 42 -14.49 -7.71 12.94
C ILE A 42 -14.99 -6.48 13.70
N LYS A 43 -15.41 -6.69 14.95
CA LYS A 43 -15.74 -5.59 15.87
C LYS A 43 -14.48 -5.07 16.55
N ILE A 44 -14.35 -3.75 16.60
CA ILE A 44 -13.21 -3.09 17.25
C ILE A 44 -13.63 -2.06 18.28
N ASP A 45 -12.78 -1.88 19.28
CA ASP A 45 -12.74 -0.69 20.14
C ASP A 45 -11.70 0.27 19.56
N PHE A 46 -12.15 1.39 19.01
CA PHE A 46 -11.32 2.33 18.27
C PHE A 46 -10.93 3.54 19.11
N SER A 47 -9.66 3.85 19.13
CA SER A 47 -9.11 5.07 19.71
C SER A 47 -8.28 5.84 18.69
N TYR A 48 -8.70 7.07 18.41
CA TYR A 48 -7.92 7.98 17.57
C TYR A 48 -6.72 8.53 18.34
N PHE A 49 -5.58 8.61 17.67
CA PHE A 49 -4.41 9.28 18.24
C PHE A 49 -3.61 10.00 17.13
N LYS A 50 -2.97 11.09 17.51
CA LYS A 50 -2.03 11.81 16.65
C LYS A 50 -0.58 11.45 16.94
N ASP A 51 -0.29 11.03 18.17
CA ASP A 51 1.05 10.76 18.66
C ASP A 51 1.08 9.40 19.39
N LEU A 52 2.11 8.61 19.07
CA LEU A 52 2.37 7.28 19.63
C LEU A 52 3.22 7.32 20.91
N SER A 53 3.69 8.48 21.35
CA SER A 53 4.63 8.62 22.47
C SER A 53 4.10 8.09 23.80
N PHE A 54 2.76 7.99 23.96
CA PHE A 54 2.13 7.46 25.16
C PHE A 54 2.10 5.92 25.24
N LEU A 55 2.46 5.23 24.15
CA LEU A 55 2.43 3.77 24.10
C LEU A 55 3.73 3.21 24.65
N LYS A 56 3.68 2.67 25.85
CA LYS A 56 4.83 2.00 26.47
C LYS A 56 5.18 0.72 25.70
N GLU A 57 6.47 0.46 25.54
CA GLU A 57 6.97 -0.80 24.99
C GLU A 57 6.36 -1.98 25.76
N GLY A 58 5.90 -3.00 25.05
CA GLY A 58 5.31 -4.22 25.62
C GLY A 58 3.80 -4.36 25.53
N HIS A 59 3.06 -3.30 25.21
CA HIS A 59 1.60 -3.34 25.08
C HIS A 59 1.08 -3.48 23.62
N LEU A 60 1.99 -3.64 22.65
CA LEU A 60 1.66 -3.55 21.25
C LEU A 60 1.95 -4.86 20.52
N VAL A 61 0.92 -5.42 19.87
CA VAL A 61 1.18 -6.20 18.67
C VAL A 61 1.49 -5.17 17.57
N ARG A 62 2.73 -4.75 17.51
CA ARG A 62 3.22 -4.11 16.29
C ARG A 62 3.21 -5.15 15.20
N SER A 63 2.86 -4.75 14.00
CA SER A 63 3.10 -5.53 12.79
C SER A 63 4.53 -6.10 12.76
N SER A 64 5.51 -5.39 13.37
CA SER A 64 6.89 -5.86 13.56
C SER A 64 7.08 -7.23 14.23
N GLN A 65 6.16 -7.73 15.00
CA GLN A 65 6.25 -9.06 15.63
C GLN A 65 5.65 -10.18 14.77
N VAL A 66 4.77 -9.84 13.83
CA VAL A 66 4.11 -10.78 12.90
C VAL A 66 4.93 -11.03 11.63
N GLN A 67 6.03 -10.43 11.49
CA GLN A 67 6.69 -9.88 10.31
C GLN A 67 7.51 -10.80 9.42
N ARG A 68 7.75 -12.02 9.81
CA ARG A 68 8.61 -12.95 9.03
C ARG A 68 7.83 -14.02 8.30
N ARG A 69 6.51 -13.97 8.34
CA ARG A 69 5.65 -14.92 7.63
C ARG A 69 4.92 -14.23 6.47
N ALA A 70 4.69 -14.98 5.41
CA ALA A 70 3.80 -14.55 4.35
C ALA A 70 2.41 -14.21 4.93
N PHE A 71 1.80 -13.13 4.47
CA PHE A 71 0.44 -12.76 4.87
C PHE A 71 -0.55 -13.82 4.39
N GLN A 72 -1.51 -14.16 5.23
CA GLN A 72 -2.58 -15.04 4.83
C GLN A 72 -3.56 -14.28 3.92
N GLU A 73 -4.09 -14.97 2.95
CA GLU A 73 -5.19 -14.42 2.16
C GLU A 73 -6.42 -14.26 3.02
N PHE A 74 -7.12 -13.17 2.81
CA PHE A 74 -8.42 -12.89 3.44
C PHE A 74 -9.43 -12.44 2.40
N SER A 75 -10.71 -12.56 2.72
CA SER A 75 -11.78 -12.17 1.81
C SER A 75 -11.94 -10.65 1.80
N ILE A 76 -11.93 -10.07 0.60
CA ILE A 76 -12.33 -8.69 0.36
C ILE A 76 -13.86 -8.63 0.35
N PRO A 77 -14.51 -7.57 0.88
CA PRO A 77 -15.95 -7.40 0.79
C PRO A 77 -16.46 -7.54 -0.65
N GLU A 78 -17.47 -8.40 -0.86
CA GLU A 78 -17.99 -8.74 -2.20
C GLU A 78 -18.47 -7.51 -2.97
N LYS A 79 -19.12 -6.56 -2.27
CA LYS A 79 -19.55 -5.27 -2.85
C LYS A 79 -18.38 -4.52 -3.49
N SER A 80 -17.26 -4.43 -2.79
CA SER A 80 -16.07 -3.71 -3.27
C SER A 80 -15.37 -4.47 -4.40
N LEU A 81 -15.34 -5.80 -4.36
CA LEU A 81 -14.85 -6.62 -5.48
C LEU A 81 -15.69 -6.44 -6.73
N LYS A 82 -17.02 -6.46 -6.61
CA LYS A 82 -17.93 -6.21 -7.73
C LYS A 82 -17.71 -4.83 -8.33
N PHE A 83 -17.64 -3.79 -7.50
CA PHE A 83 -17.37 -2.43 -7.94
C PHE A 83 -16.03 -2.32 -8.67
N ALA A 84 -14.97 -2.90 -8.14
CA ALA A 84 -13.65 -2.89 -8.77
C ALA A 84 -13.65 -3.68 -10.10
N SER A 85 -14.37 -4.80 -10.16
CA SER A 85 -14.55 -5.60 -11.38
C SER A 85 -15.23 -4.81 -12.49
N GLU A 86 -16.28 -4.08 -12.18
CA GLU A 86 -16.99 -3.23 -13.14
C GLU A 86 -16.07 -2.13 -13.71
N ASN A 87 -15.24 -1.53 -12.85
CA ASN A 87 -14.24 -0.54 -13.27
C ASN A 87 -13.08 -1.12 -14.10
N ALA A 88 -12.70 -2.36 -13.82
CA ALA A 88 -11.65 -3.08 -14.54
C ALA A 88 -12.15 -3.70 -15.85
N ASN A 89 -13.47 -3.76 -16.06
CA ASN A 89 -14.08 -4.43 -17.20
C ASN A 89 -13.56 -3.84 -18.52
N ASN A 90 -13.23 -4.74 -19.46
CA ASN A 90 -12.67 -4.40 -20.80
C ASN A 90 -11.27 -3.74 -20.77
N LYS A 91 -10.54 -3.77 -19.65
CA LYS A 91 -9.15 -3.33 -19.59
C LYS A 91 -8.24 -4.55 -19.73
N ALA A 92 -7.52 -4.66 -20.82
CA ALA A 92 -6.72 -5.86 -21.14
C ALA A 92 -5.51 -6.06 -20.21
N SER A 93 -4.90 -4.97 -19.72
CA SER A 93 -3.69 -5.02 -18.92
C SER A 93 -3.68 -3.84 -17.96
N ILE A 94 -3.84 -4.10 -16.68
CA ILE A 94 -3.89 -3.05 -15.67
C ILE A 94 -2.62 -3.07 -14.83
N ILE A 95 -1.94 -1.93 -14.74
CA ILE A 95 -0.80 -1.71 -13.85
C ILE A 95 -1.23 -0.77 -12.74
N GLY A 96 -1.01 -1.17 -11.50
CA GLY A 96 -1.26 -0.32 -10.34
C GLY A 96 -0.05 0.54 -10.00
N LEU A 97 -0.31 1.83 -9.79
CA LEU A 97 0.70 2.80 -9.37
C LEU A 97 0.25 3.43 -8.05
N HIS A 98 1.10 3.39 -7.02
CA HIS A 98 0.83 4.09 -5.76
C HIS A 98 2.00 5.02 -5.44
N PRO A 99 1.92 6.28 -5.87
CA PRO A 99 3.07 7.18 -5.86
C PRO A 99 3.31 7.87 -4.52
N VAL A 100 2.34 7.90 -3.60
CA VAL A 100 2.47 8.66 -2.36
C VAL A 100 2.11 7.78 -1.17
N GLY A 101 3.01 7.67 -0.20
CA GLY A 101 2.69 7.07 1.10
C GLY A 101 2.01 8.08 2.01
N SER A 102 1.34 7.58 3.06
CA SER A 102 0.57 8.38 3.99
C SER A 102 1.30 9.64 4.47
N LYS A 103 0.69 10.80 4.28
CA LYS A 103 1.16 12.10 4.80
C LYS A 103 1.23 12.15 6.34
N PHE A 104 0.58 11.22 7.02
CA PHE A 104 0.55 11.14 8.47
C PHE A 104 1.74 10.41 9.09
N SER A 105 2.58 9.75 8.29
CA SER A 105 3.86 9.31 8.81
C SER A 105 4.78 10.52 8.90
N ASN A 106 5.24 10.87 10.09
CA ASN A 106 6.23 11.93 10.33
C ASN A 106 7.56 11.73 9.55
N ASN A 107 7.61 10.74 8.71
CA ASN A 107 8.75 10.23 7.97
C ASN A 107 8.58 10.30 6.45
N ILE A 108 7.73 11.19 5.92
CA ILE A 108 7.62 11.42 4.47
C ILE A 108 8.94 12.00 3.92
N TYR A 109 9.67 12.72 4.76
CA TYR A 109 10.95 13.31 4.43
C TYR A 109 12.05 12.77 5.35
N SER A 110 13.23 12.53 4.82
CA SER A 110 14.41 12.31 5.64
C SER A 110 14.76 13.58 6.43
N SER A 111 15.60 13.45 7.45
CA SER A 111 16.18 14.59 8.16
C SER A 111 16.91 15.60 7.23
N ALA A 112 17.27 15.17 6.03
CA ALA A 112 17.84 16.01 4.97
C ALA A 112 16.79 16.59 4.00
N GLY A 113 15.48 16.46 4.29
CA GLY A 113 14.40 16.96 3.43
C GLY A 113 14.15 16.14 2.15
N VAL A 114 14.76 14.96 2.03
CA VAL A 114 14.57 14.10 0.86
C VAL A 114 13.23 13.33 1.00
N PRO A 115 12.35 13.36 -0.01
CA PRO A 115 11.10 12.62 0.02
C PRO A 115 11.35 11.12 0.17
N LEU A 116 10.73 10.50 1.17
CA LEU A 116 10.94 9.08 1.47
C LEU A 116 9.82 8.17 0.97
N LYS A 117 8.66 8.74 0.66
CA LYS A 117 7.48 7.99 0.23
C LYS A 117 6.73 8.73 -0.88
N ILE A 118 7.46 9.27 -1.84
CA ILE A 118 6.89 9.99 -2.99
C ILE A 118 7.62 9.58 -4.27
N ILE A 119 6.89 9.05 -5.24
CA ILE A 119 7.37 8.95 -6.63
C ILE A 119 7.01 10.27 -7.32
N PRO A 120 7.96 11.06 -7.78
CA PRO A 120 7.66 12.35 -8.41
C PRO A 120 6.75 12.19 -9.64
N PRO A 121 5.82 13.12 -9.89
CA PRO A 121 4.91 13.07 -11.04
C PRO A 121 5.64 12.92 -12.37
N GLN A 122 6.81 13.53 -12.54
CA GLN A 122 7.63 13.47 -13.75
C GLN A 122 8.16 12.06 -14.02
N ILE A 123 8.50 11.30 -12.97
CA ILE A 123 8.91 9.89 -13.09
C ILE A 123 7.69 9.04 -13.43
N LEU A 124 6.57 9.28 -12.77
CA LEU A 124 5.35 8.54 -13.04
C LEU A 124 4.88 8.71 -14.50
N LYS A 125 4.97 9.96 -15.00
CA LYS A 125 4.63 10.29 -16.41
C LYS A 125 5.49 9.53 -17.41
N LYS A 126 6.75 9.25 -17.13
CA LYS A 126 7.63 8.45 -17.97
C LYS A 126 7.28 6.95 -17.96
N ILE A 127 6.77 6.46 -16.81
CA ILE A 127 6.37 5.07 -16.64
C ILE A 127 5.10 4.76 -17.42
N ILE A 128 4.17 5.71 -17.53
CA ILE A 128 2.89 5.54 -18.21
C ILE A 128 3.11 5.49 -19.73
N ASN A 129 2.90 4.32 -20.31
CA ASN A 129 2.92 4.10 -21.75
C ASN A 129 1.50 4.06 -22.33
N LYS A 130 1.37 3.88 -23.64
CA LYS A 130 0.06 3.86 -24.34
C LYS A 130 -0.58 2.46 -24.41
N ASP A 131 0.19 1.43 -24.15
CA ASP A 131 -0.21 0.05 -24.40
C ASP A 131 -0.89 -0.59 -23.16
N ASP A 132 -0.64 -0.02 -21.99
CA ASP A 132 -1.20 -0.48 -20.73
C ASP A 132 -2.26 0.49 -20.18
N TYR A 133 -3.14 -0.01 -19.32
CA TYR A 133 -4.06 0.79 -18.53
C TYR A 133 -3.56 0.91 -17.10
N TYR A 134 -3.78 2.05 -16.46
CA TYR A 134 -3.20 2.33 -15.14
C TYR A 134 -4.26 2.67 -14.12
N PHE A 135 -4.21 2.01 -12.96
CA PHE A 135 -4.88 2.45 -11.75
C PHE A 135 -3.88 3.22 -10.89
N ILE A 136 -4.16 4.49 -10.61
CA ILE A 136 -3.33 5.31 -9.72
C ILE A 136 -4.03 5.49 -8.39
N PHE A 137 -3.44 4.91 -7.36
CA PHE A 137 -3.97 4.86 -6.00
C PHE A 137 -3.48 6.04 -5.15
N GLY A 138 -4.35 6.56 -4.29
CA GLY A 138 -4.04 7.59 -3.30
C GLY A 138 -5.31 8.27 -2.80
N SER A 139 -5.19 9.14 -1.79
CA SER A 139 -6.31 10.00 -1.41
C SER A 139 -6.50 11.13 -2.44
N LYS A 140 -7.68 11.76 -2.41
CA LYS A 140 -7.96 12.93 -3.28
C LYS A 140 -6.90 14.01 -3.14
N GLU A 141 -6.48 14.29 -1.90
CA GLU A 141 -5.49 15.31 -1.59
C GLU A 141 -4.08 14.93 -2.04
N GLU A 142 -3.72 13.65 -1.92
CA GLU A 142 -2.41 13.14 -2.34
C GLU A 142 -2.25 13.18 -3.85
N LEU A 143 -3.32 13.00 -4.60
CA LEU A 143 -3.28 12.89 -6.06
C LEU A 143 -3.47 14.22 -6.81
N VAL A 144 -3.70 15.34 -6.12
CA VAL A 144 -3.96 16.66 -6.76
C VAL A 144 -2.88 17.03 -7.77
N GLU A 145 -1.60 16.97 -7.38
CA GLU A 145 -0.49 17.37 -8.27
C GLU A 145 -0.30 16.36 -9.41
N TYR A 146 -0.52 15.07 -9.14
CA TYR A 146 -0.43 14.04 -10.19
C TYR A 146 -1.51 14.21 -11.26
N LYS A 147 -2.75 14.55 -10.86
CA LYS A 147 -3.86 14.80 -11.78
C LYS A 147 -3.60 16.00 -12.69
N LYS A 148 -2.85 17.01 -12.23
CA LYS A 148 -2.44 18.15 -13.07
C LYS A 148 -1.42 17.76 -14.11
N GLU A 149 -0.44 16.91 -13.74
CA GLU A 149 0.70 16.55 -14.58
C GLU A 149 0.41 15.41 -15.55
N ILE A 150 -0.50 14.50 -15.17
CA ILE A 150 -0.80 13.29 -15.92
C ILE A 150 -2.22 13.41 -16.49
N GLN A 151 -2.29 13.81 -17.75
CA GLN A 151 -3.54 13.97 -18.50
C GLN A 151 -3.55 12.98 -19.67
N THR A 152 -4.06 11.78 -19.42
CA THR A 152 -4.14 10.72 -20.43
C THR A 152 -5.37 9.85 -20.19
N ASN A 153 -5.90 9.24 -21.26
CA ASN A 153 -7.15 8.48 -21.21
C ASN A 153 -6.98 7.04 -20.71
N ASN A 154 -5.75 6.58 -20.56
CA ASN A 154 -5.44 5.23 -20.09
C ASN A 154 -5.09 5.19 -18.59
N VAL A 155 -5.54 6.19 -17.84
CA VAL A 155 -5.38 6.28 -16.39
C VAL A 155 -6.74 6.40 -15.72
N GLN A 156 -6.95 5.63 -14.67
CA GLN A 156 -8.05 5.80 -13.73
C GLN A 156 -7.50 6.08 -12.34
N TRP A 157 -8.05 7.12 -11.71
CA TRP A 157 -7.69 7.52 -10.35
C TRP A 157 -8.51 6.73 -9.34
N ILE A 158 -7.82 6.03 -8.44
CA ILE A 158 -8.42 5.21 -7.39
C ILE A 158 -8.28 5.97 -6.07
N ASP A 159 -9.15 6.96 -5.87
CA ASP A 159 -9.16 7.86 -4.72
C ASP A 159 -10.49 7.80 -3.94
N TYR A 160 -11.02 6.59 -3.81
CA TYR A 160 -12.31 6.34 -3.15
C TYR A 160 -12.24 6.59 -1.64
N GLU A 161 -13.36 7.02 -1.07
CA GLU A 161 -13.49 7.23 0.38
C GLU A 161 -13.54 5.91 1.14
N ASP A 162 -14.18 4.90 0.56
CA ASP A 162 -14.16 3.55 1.11
C ASP A 162 -12.81 2.89 0.77
N ILE A 163 -12.06 2.56 1.81
CA ILE A 163 -10.76 1.92 1.66
C ILE A 163 -10.85 0.55 1.00
N TRP A 164 -11.94 -0.21 1.22
CA TRP A 164 -12.12 -1.50 0.59
C TRP A 164 -12.34 -1.39 -0.91
N ASP A 165 -13.03 -0.34 -1.36
CA ASP A 165 -13.19 -0.06 -2.78
C ASP A 165 -11.82 0.19 -3.44
N SER A 166 -10.95 0.98 -2.78
CA SER A 166 -9.59 1.19 -3.27
C SER A 166 -8.75 -0.11 -3.24
N LEU A 167 -8.77 -0.85 -2.14
CA LEU A 167 -7.99 -2.09 -1.99
C LEU A 167 -8.44 -3.20 -2.94
N ALA A 168 -9.75 -3.27 -3.24
CA ALA A 168 -10.30 -4.26 -4.18
C ALA A 168 -9.72 -4.09 -5.59
N HIS A 169 -9.46 -2.86 -6.05
CA HIS A 169 -8.86 -2.59 -7.36
C HIS A 169 -7.46 -3.19 -7.52
N VAL A 170 -6.73 -3.37 -6.41
CA VAL A 170 -5.42 -4.04 -6.45
C VAL A 170 -5.52 -5.44 -7.04
N SER A 171 -6.61 -6.16 -6.77
CA SER A 171 -6.82 -7.54 -7.25
C SER A 171 -6.93 -7.66 -8.77
N PHE A 172 -7.15 -6.55 -9.48
CA PHE A 172 -7.27 -6.49 -10.93
C PHE A 172 -5.99 -6.00 -11.61
N CYS A 173 -4.97 -5.66 -10.84
CA CYS A 173 -3.68 -5.26 -11.37
C CYS A 173 -2.81 -6.49 -11.67
N ARG A 174 -2.20 -6.55 -12.84
CA ARG A 174 -1.20 -7.58 -13.17
C ARG A 174 0.17 -7.31 -12.54
N LYS A 175 0.45 -6.05 -12.25
CA LYS A 175 1.70 -5.56 -11.63
C LYS A 175 1.43 -4.34 -10.78
N ILE A 176 2.26 -4.12 -9.77
CA ILE A 176 2.20 -2.94 -8.90
C ILE A 176 3.56 -2.25 -8.86
N ILE A 177 3.54 -0.91 -8.96
CA ILE A 177 4.67 -0.06 -8.65
C ILE A 177 4.23 0.89 -7.53
N ALA A 178 4.84 0.78 -6.38
CA ALA A 178 4.37 1.50 -5.21
C ALA A 178 5.52 2.00 -4.33
N VAL A 179 5.22 3.00 -3.53
CA VAL A 179 5.98 3.27 -2.31
C VAL A 179 5.60 2.27 -1.22
N ASP A 180 6.35 2.22 -0.13
CA ASP A 180 5.98 1.41 1.04
C ASP A 180 4.67 1.91 1.66
N SER A 181 3.59 1.13 1.48
CA SER A 181 2.21 1.54 1.73
C SER A 181 1.25 0.36 1.89
N SER A 182 -0.02 0.67 2.18
CA SER A 182 -1.12 -0.32 2.21
C SER A 182 -1.33 -1.02 0.86
N ILE A 183 -1.17 -0.32 -0.25
CA ILE A 183 -1.30 -0.90 -1.60
C ILE A 183 -0.21 -1.95 -1.83
N LYS A 184 1.04 -1.66 -1.44
CA LYS A 184 2.13 -2.65 -1.45
C LYS A 184 1.76 -3.88 -0.60
N THR A 185 1.24 -3.67 0.60
CA THR A 185 0.85 -4.77 1.49
C THR A 185 -0.27 -5.61 0.87
N MET A 186 -1.27 -4.98 0.28
CA MET A 186 -2.36 -5.69 -0.41
C MET A 186 -1.85 -6.47 -1.63
N ALA A 187 -0.94 -5.89 -2.41
CA ALA A 187 -0.30 -6.58 -3.51
C ALA A 187 0.46 -7.84 -3.04
N SER A 188 1.15 -7.74 -1.90
CA SER A 188 1.82 -8.88 -1.26
C SER A 188 0.84 -9.98 -0.86
N VAL A 189 -0.28 -9.64 -0.21
CA VAL A 189 -1.35 -10.59 0.15
C VAL A 189 -1.87 -11.32 -1.10
N LYS A 190 -2.04 -10.61 -2.20
CA LYS A 190 -2.52 -11.16 -3.48
C LYS A 190 -1.41 -11.75 -4.36
N LYS A 191 -0.16 -11.76 -3.90
CA LYS A 191 1.02 -12.26 -4.63
C LYS A 191 1.19 -11.62 -6.01
N ILE A 192 0.83 -10.34 -6.14
CA ILE A 192 0.96 -9.60 -7.39
C ILE A 192 2.41 -9.13 -7.54
N PRO A 193 3.06 -9.39 -8.70
CA PRO A 193 4.40 -8.91 -8.97
C PRO A 193 4.54 -7.41 -8.73
N SER A 194 5.55 -7.00 -7.96
CA SER A 194 5.64 -5.62 -7.49
C SER A 194 7.07 -5.07 -7.52
N ILE A 195 7.18 -3.77 -7.83
CA ILE A 195 8.34 -2.93 -7.49
C ILE A 195 7.93 -2.00 -6.36
N VAL A 196 8.72 -1.97 -5.30
CA VAL A 196 8.47 -1.13 -4.13
C VAL A 196 9.65 -0.21 -3.88
N PHE A 197 9.36 1.08 -3.78
CA PHE A 197 10.32 2.07 -3.34
C PHE A 197 10.20 2.27 -1.83
N ALA A 198 11.26 1.91 -1.12
CA ALA A 198 11.36 2.04 0.32
C ALA A 198 12.36 3.13 0.72
N GLY A 199 12.19 3.68 1.92
CA GLY A 199 13.05 4.76 2.41
C GLY A 199 14.51 4.34 2.63
N ASN A 200 15.39 5.33 2.67
CA ASN A 200 16.84 5.15 2.81
C ASN A 200 17.31 5.00 4.26
N PHE A 201 16.42 4.73 5.20
CA PHE A 201 16.69 4.89 6.63
C PHE A 201 17.71 3.94 7.22
N ARG A 202 17.91 2.78 6.59
CA ARG A 202 18.84 1.76 7.11
C ARG A 202 19.48 1.01 5.97
N ASP A 203 20.67 0.51 6.19
CA ASP A 203 21.35 -0.35 5.23
C ASP A 203 20.65 -1.70 5.09
N ASP A 204 19.94 -2.13 6.12
CA ASP A 204 19.11 -3.34 6.16
C ASP A 204 17.63 -3.03 5.93
N ILE A 205 17.30 -2.54 4.74
CA ILE A 205 15.92 -2.30 4.30
C ILE A 205 15.05 -3.54 4.47
N ARG A 206 15.59 -4.73 4.31
CA ARG A 206 14.90 -6.00 4.45
C ARG A 206 14.24 -6.12 5.82
N ASP A 207 15.02 -5.96 6.89
CA ASP A 207 14.52 -6.12 8.26
C ASP A 207 13.48 -5.08 8.65
N ALA A 208 13.56 -3.89 8.07
CA ALA A 208 12.65 -2.81 8.40
C ALA A 208 11.25 -2.96 7.77
N TYR A 209 11.11 -3.71 6.65
CA TYR A 209 9.87 -3.72 5.87
C TYR A 209 9.22 -5.09 5.71
N PHE A 210 9.76 -6.13 6.36
CA PHE A 210 9.16 -7.47 6.42
C PHE A 210 8.73 -8.04 5.06
N LEU A 211 9.53 -7.73 4.05
CA LEU A 211 9.25 -8.07 2.68
C LEU A 211 9.96 -9.35 2.22
N ASP A 212 10.84 -9.89 3.08
CA ASP A 212 11.68 -11.02 2.73
C ASP A 212 10.93 -12.20 2.11
N PRO A 213 9.77 -12.66 2.64
CA PRO A 213 9.09 -13.81 2.03
C PRO A 213 8.66 -13.53 0.57
N TYR A 214 8.40 -12.29 0.21
CA TYR A 214 7.96 -11.90 -1.13
C TYR A 214 9.13 -11.59 -2.06
N VAL A 215 10.22 -11.05 -1.51
CA VAL A 215 11.47 -10.83 -2.23
C VAL A 215 12.10 -12.18 -2.56
N ASP A 216 12.17 -13.08 -1.59
CA ASP A 216 12.76 -14.42 -1.76
C ASP A 216 11.93 -15.29 -2.71
N ALA A 217 10.60 -15.11 -2.74
CA ALA A 217 9.72 -15.75 -3.72
C ALA A 217 9.78 -15.11 -5.12
N GLY A 218 10.55 -14.04 -5.31
CA GLY A 218 10.65 -13.33 -6.59
C GLY A 218 9.39 -12.50 -6.97
N VAL A 219 8.44 -12.36 -6.04
CA VAL A 219 7.19 -11.60 -6.28
C VAL A 219 7.41 -10.10 -6.13
N MET A 220 8.41 -9.69 -5.34
CA MET A 220 8.68 -8.29 -5.05
C MET A 220 10.14 -7.94 -5.28
N LYS A 221 10.37 -6.78 -5.93
CA LYS A 221 11.67 -6.10 -5.98
C LYS A 221 11.60 -4.83 -5.14
N VAL A 222 12.57 -4.62 -4.26
CA VAL A 222 12.66 -3.42 -3.43
C VAL A 222 13.83 -2.57 -3.86
N PHE A 223 13.56 -1.30 -4.12
CA PHE A 223 14.56 -0.30 -4.48
C PHE A 223 14.60 0.83 -3.45
N LYS A 224 15.78 1.40 -3.24
CA LYS A 224 15.94 2.63 -2.46
C LYS A 224 15.39 3.83 -3.25
N PHE A 225 14.79 4.79 -2.57
CA PHE A 225 14.30 6.01 -3.22
C PHE A 225 15.40 6.78 -3.97
N ASN A 226 16.59 6.86 -3.40
CA ASN A 226 17.72 7.53 -4.05
C ASN A 226 18.16 6.89 -5.38
N ASP A 227 17.78 5.64 -5.59
CA ASP A 227 18.11 4.93 -6.82
C ASP A 227 17.00 4.99 -7.89
N MET A 228 15.87 5.64 -7.58
CA MET A 228 14.68 5.64 -8.44
C MET A 228 14.99 6.07 -9.89
N VAL A 229 15.76 7.14 -10.07
CA VAL A 229 16.14 7.63 -11.41
C VAL A 229 17.07 6.63 -12.11
N LYS A 230 17.97 5.98 -11.38
CA LYS A 230 18.89 4.98 -11.91
C LYS A 230 18.16 3.69 -12.30
N GLN A 231 17.02 3.41 -11.67
CA GLN A 231 16.23 2.21 -11.87
C GLN A 231 15.11 2.39 -12.92
N GLU A 232 15.03 3.54 -13.60
CA GLU A 232 13.99 3.81 -14.61
C GLU A 232 13.93 2.69 -15.67
N ASN A 233 15.07 2.23 -16.18
CA ASN A 233 15.11 1.15 -17.15
C ASN A 233 14.61 -0.20 -16.59
N GLU A 234 14.91 -0.51 -15.33
CA GLU A 234 14.41 -1.73 -14.67
C GLU A 234 12.90 -1.67 -14.45
N ILE A 235 12.36 -0.49 -14.14
CA ILE A 235 10.91 -0.28 -14.02
C ILE A 235 10.23 -0.52 -15.37
N LEU A 236 10.73 0.10 -16.44
CA LEU A 236 10.20 -0.07 -17.79
C LEU A 236 10.28 -1.53 -18.27
N LYS A 237 11.41 -2.19 -18.00
CA LYS A 237 11.57 -3.62 -18.27
C LYS A 237 10.59 -4.48 -17.49
N PHE A 238 10.34 -4.16 -16.22
CA PHE A 238 9.36 -4.86 -15.39
C PHE A 238 7.94 -4.69 -15.94
N ILE A 239 7.57 -3.50 -16.41
CA ILE A 239 6.27 -3.22 -17.03
C ILE A 239 6.09 -4.07 -18.30
N ASN A 240 7.10 -4.06 -19.17
CA ASN A 240 7.02 -4.65 -20.51
C ASN A 240 7.20 -6.18 -20.55
N ASN A 241 7.79 -6.79 -19.52
CA ASN A 241 7.89 -8.24 -19.44
C ASN A 241 6.51 -8.84 -19.11
N ASN A 242 6.02 -9.71 -19.97
CA ASN A 242 4.78 -10.48 -19.78
C ASN A 242 4.93 -11.55 -18.70
#